data_ba3fe3bcc26f89774a3e7741d85697f2
#
_entry.id   ba3fe3bcc26f89774a3e7741d85697f2
#
_cell.length_a   1.000
_cell.length_b   1.000
_cell.length_c   1.000
_cell.angle_alpha   90.00
_cell.angle_beta   90.00
_cell.angle_gamma   90.00
#
_symmetry.space_group_name_H-M   'P 1'
#
loop_
_entity.id
_entity.type
_entity.pdbx_description
1 polymer ?
#
loop_
_entity_poly.entity_id
_entity_poly.type
_entity_poly.pdbx_seq_one_letter_code
_entity_poly.pdbx_strand_id
1 'polypeptide(L)'
;MKAKISDVAKIAGVSPTTVSRVLNNRGYISDETKKNVYKAMKEVNYFPNDIARSLFNKRTNLIGVIVPQTSNPFFGELVLHIESICASLNYKVLLCNSLNRIDKEEKYWEMLIRNQVDGVIAVTYNRGILDYHNQTLPIVAIDHYLSKKIPTVSSDNYSGGIQATELLISKGCKHIIHINGPIKLETPANLRRKAYEYVMNEQGKTPITYEISNTFDRKIQQEVICKLFDEHPEVDGIFASDDLVAASVIVEAQKRGKDIPTELKVIGYDGTETSQALLPGLTTIRQPIESIAKKAIEILTKEVEGEFNDLPLETSLPVKLLEGTTT
;
A
#
# COMPACT_ATOMS: atom_id res chain seq x y z
N MET A 1 -17.47 36.86 8.15
CA MET A 1 -17.66 36.63 6.69
C MET A 1 -16.35 36.09 6.12
N LYS A 2 -16.36 35.08 5.21
CA LYS A 2 -15.12 34.58 4.64
C LYS A 2 -14.51 35.59 3.69
N ALA A 3 -13.23 35.95 3.87
CA ALA A 3 -12.54 36.93 3.02
C ALA A 3 -12.57 36.50 1.55
N LYS A 4 -12.71 37.47 0.64
CA LYS A 4 -12.76 37.26 -0.82
C LYS A 4 -11.49 37.82 -1.47
N ILE A 5 -11.20 37.38 -2.68
CA ILE A 5 -10.07 37.88 -3.49
C ILE A 5 -10.14 39.40 -3.69
N SER A 6 -11.36 39.95 -3.74
CA SER A 6 -11.59 41.40 -3.80
C SER A 6 -11.10 42.18 -2.57
N ASP A 7 -11.16 41.55 -1.40
CA ASP A 7 -10.73 42.17 -0.15
C ASP A 7 -9.21 42.26 -0.09
N VAL A 8 -8.54 41.15 -0.53
CA VAL A 8 -7.07 41.11 -0.72
C VAL A 8 -6.63 42.21 -1.71
N ALA A 9 -7.31 42.30 -2.86
CA ALA A 9 -7.00 43.25 -3.91
C ALA A 9 -7.08 44.71 -3.40
N LYS A 10 -8.12 45.01 -2.61
CA LYS A 10 -8.31 46.31 -2.00
C LYS A 10 -7.17 46.69 -1.05
N ILE A 11 -6.74 45.81 -0.19
CA ILE A 11 -5.66 46.07 0.77
C ILE A 11 -4.29 46.09 0.08
N ALA A 12 -4.07 45.23 -0.89
CA ALA A 12 -2.81 45.22 -1.64
C ALA A 12 -2.67 46.34 -2.67
N GLY A 13 -3.71 47.13 -2.90
CA GLY A 13 -3.72 48.24 -3.87
C GLY A 13 -3.63 47.76 -5.33
N VAL A 14 -4.15 46.56 -5.64
CA VAL A 14 -4.07 45.96 -6.98
C VAL A 14 -5.44 45.48 -7.45
N SER A 15 -5.56 45.09 -8.72
CA SER A 15 -6.79 44.49 -9.22
C SER A 15 -6.97 43.03 -8.74
N PRO A 16 -8.20 42.49 -8.62
CA PRO A 16 -8.44 41.10 -8.35
C PRO A 16 -7.74 40.16 -9.37
N THR A 17 -7.63 40.59 -10.61
CA THR A 17 -6.90 39.88 -11.66
C THR A 17 -5.40 39.79 -11.34
N THR A 18 -4.81 40.87 -10.80
CA THR A 18 -3.41 40.92 -10.38
C THR A 18 -3.19 39.94 -9.20
N VAL A 19 -4.08 39.94 -8.21
CA VAL A 19 -4.04 38.95 -7.11
C VAL A 19 -4.11 37.52 -7.66
N SER A 20 -5.04 37.23 -8.57
CA SER A 20 -5.16 35.92 -9.22
C SER A 20 -3.88 35.52 -9.97
N ARG A 21 -3.24 36.48 -10.67
CA ARG A 21 -1.95 36.22 -11.36
C ARG A 21 -0.82 35.90 -10.37
N VAL A 22 -0.73 36.65 -9.25
CA VAL A 22 0.24 36.33 -8.17
C VAL A 22 0.04 34.94 -7.65
N LEU A 23 -1.21 34.57 -7.32
CA LEU A 23 -1.54 33.26 -6.75
C LEU A 23 -1.28 32.10 -7.71
N ASN A 24 -1.41 32.30 -9.00
CA ASN A 24 -1.22 31.30 -10.04
C ASN A 24 0.15 31.41 -10.76
N ASN A 25 1.04 32.26 -10.24
CA ASN A 25 2.38 32.50 -10.79
C ASN A 25 2.38 32.80 -12.31
N ARG A 26 1.44 33.66 -12.78
CA ARG A 26 1.24 33.93 -14.21
C ARG A 26 1.73 35.31 -14.63
N GLY A 27 2.53 35.30 -15.69
CA GLY A 27 3.12 36.51 -16.25
C GLY A 27 4.17 37.13 -15.32
N TYR A 28 4.79 38.20 -15.81
CA TYR A 28 5.75 38.93 -15.00
C TYR A 28 5.01 39.76 -13.95
N ILE A 29 5.33 39.58 -12.69
CA ILE A 29 4.82 40.39 -11.56
C ILE A 29 6.03 40.70 -10.68
N SER A 30 6.20 41.99 -10.34
CA SER A 30 7.29 42.42 -9.50
C SER A 30 7.24 41.79 -8.12
N ASP A 31 8.39 41.55 -7.51
CA ASP A 31 8.49 40.92 -6.18
C ASP A 31 7.83 41.81 -5.10
N GLU A 32 7.84 43.15 -5.29
CA GLU A 32 7.13 44.07 -4.42
C GLU A 32 5.61 43.79 -4.45
N THR A 33 5.03 43.68 -5.64
CA THR A 33 3.60 43.33 -5.81
C THR A 33 3.24 42.03 -5.19
N LYS A 34 4.08 40.96 -5.39
CA LYS A 34 3.89 39.65 -4.75
C LYS A 34 3.89 39.83 -3.22
N LYS A 35 4.89 40.50 -2.67
CA LYS A 35 5.02 40.72 -1.22
C LYS A 35 3.80 41.46 -0.65
N ASN A 36 3.29 42.47 -1.32
CA ASN A 36 2.11 43.23 -0.88
C ASN A 36 0.85 42.36 -0.91
N VAL A 37 0.66 41.54 -1.95
CA VAL A 37 -0.48 40.61 -2.05
C VAL A 37 -0.41 39.55 -0.92
N TYR A 38 0.73 38.92 -0.67
CA TYR A 38 0.84 37.94 0.41
C TYR A 38 0.67 38.59 1.80
N LYS A 39 1.11 39.82 2.00
CA LYS A 39 0.86 40.58 3.24
C LYS A 39 -0.64 40.84 3.43
N ALA A 40 -1.31 41.32 2.40
CA ALA A 40 -2.76 41.57 2.44
C ALA A 40 -3.55 40.27 2.70
N MET A 41 -3.15 39.13 2.10
CA MET A 41 -3.79 37.85 2.37
C MET A 41 -3.71 37.45 3.85
N LYS A 42 -2.54 37.62 4.48
CA LYS A 42 -2.38 37.34 5.92
C LYS A 42 -3.26 38.26 6.76
N GLU A 43 -3.34 39.56 6.42
CA GLU A 43 -4.11 40.58 7.15
C GLU A 43 -5.61 40.25 7.17
N VAL A 44 -6.19 39.82 6.03
CA VAL A 44 -7.60 39.45 5.96
C VAL A 44 -7.87 37.93 6.20
N ASN A 45 -6.85 37.17 6.54
CA ASN A 45 -6.95 35.72 6.70
C ASN A 45 -7.57 35.02 5.49
N TYR A 46 -7.14 35.43 4.29
CA TYR A 46 -7.59 34.87 3.03
C TYR A 46 -6.77 33.67 2.64
N PHE A 47 -7.43 32.56 2.41
CA PHE A 47 -6.85 31.35 1.83
C PHE A 47 -7.41 31.17 0.41
N PRO A 48 -6.55 30.96 -0.60
CA PRO A 48 -6.99 30.65 -1.95
C PRO A 48 -7.94 29.45 -1.97
N ASN A 49 -8.99 29.53 -2.78
CA ASN A 49 -9.90 28.40 -2.95
C ASN A 49 -9.32 27.44 -3.99
N ASP A 50 -8.89 26.27 -3.53
CA ASP A 50 -8.33 25.22 -4.39
C ASP A 50 -9.34 24.73 -5.45
N ILE A 51 -10.64 24.71 -5.12
CA ILE A 51 -11.71 24.35 -6.08
C ILE A 51 -11.75 25.35 -7.24
N ALA A 52 -11.64 26.66 -6.96
CA ALA A 52 -11.61 27.66 -8.02
C ALA A 52 -10.33 27.57 -8.87
N ARG A 53 -9.23 27.14 -8.27
CA ARG A 53 -7.96 26.92 -8.96
C ARG A 53 -8.01 25.66 -9.83
N SER A 54 -8.61 24.56 -9.34
CA SER A 54 -8.75 23.32 -10.10
C SER A 54 -9.60 23.46 -11.36
N LEU A 55 -10.69 24.21 -11.28
CA LEU A 55 -11.51 24.56 -12.46
C LEU A 55 -10.70 25.24 -13.56
N PHE A 56 -9.73 26.05 -13.17
CA PHE A 56 -8.91 26.80 -14.11
C PHE A 56 -7.76 25.96 -14.68
N ASN A 57 -7.12 25.15 -13.85
CA ASN A 57 -5.96 24.31 -14.22
C ASN A 57 -6.36 22.95 -14.78
N LYS A 58 -7.65 22.60 -14.74
CA LYS A 58 -8.18 21.26 -15.08
C LYS A 58 -7.51 20.13 -14.29
N ARG A 59 -6.95 20.44 -13.12
CA ARG A 59 -6.30 19.49 -12.18
C ARG A 59 -6.66 19.87 -10.76
N THR A 60 -6.96 18.87 -9.95
CA THR A 60 -7.32 19.05 -8.54
C THR A 60 -6.13 18.92 -7.61
N ASN A 61 -5.04 18.34 -8.08
CA ASN A 61 -3.89 17.88 -7.30
C ASN A 61 -4.32 16.93 -6.15
N LEU A 62 -5.33 16.11 -6.40
CA LEU A 62 -5.83 15.10 -5.49
C LEU A 62 -5.53 13.72 -6.06
N ILE A 63 -4.94 12.85 -5.24
CA ILE A 63 -4.76 11.43 -5.52
C ILE A 63 -5.64 10.63 -4.57
N GLY A 64 -6.49 9.75 -5.13
CA GLY A 64 -7.24 8.78 -4.35
C GLY A 64 -6.34 7.61 -3.94
N VAL A 65 -6.44 7.15 -2.70
CA VAL A 65 -5.72 5.97 -2.23
C VAL A 65 -6.72 5.04 -1.55
N ILE A 66 -6.97 3.88 -2.15
CA ILE A 66 -7.87 2.87 -1.61
C ILE A 66 -7.02 1.73 -1.06
N VAL A 67 -7.12 1.47 0.25
CA VAL A 67 -6.44 0.37 0.94
C VAL A 67 -7.43 -0.42 1.78
N PRO A 68 -7.15 -1.70 2.11
CA PRO A 68 -8.01 -2.46 3.01
C PRO A 68 -8.14 -1.80 4.38
N GLN A 69 -7.02 -1.57 5.07
CA GLN A 69 -7.02 -0.89 6.38
C GLN A 69 -5.61 -0.45 6.78
N THR A 70 -5.50 0.79 7.26
CA THR A 70 -4.21 1.36 7.70
C THR A 70 -3.72 0.86 9.06
N SER A 71 -4.53 0.11 9.81
CA SER A 71 -4.10 -0.54 11.05
C SER A 71 -3.22 -1.78 10.81
N ASN A 72 -3.19 -2.33 9.58
CA ASN A 72 -2.19 -3.31 9.20
C ASN A 72 -0.88 -2.58 8.90
N PRO A 73 0.27 -2.98 9.50
CA PRO A 73 1.54 -2.28 9.38
C PRO A 73 2.01 -2.08 7.93
N PHE A 74 1.81 -3.06 7.04
CA PHE A 74 2.18 -2.95 5.63
C PHE A 74 1.42 -1.81 4.94
N PHE A 75 0.10 -1.79 5.05
CA PHE A 75 -0.70 -0.72 4.43
C PHE A 75 -0.49 0.63 5.11
N GLY A 76 -0.27 0.64 6.43
CA GLY A 76 0.05 1.87 7.16
C GLY A 76 1.35 2.51 6.66
N GLU A 77 2.43 1.73 6.55
CA GLU A 77 3.73 2.19 6.06
C GLU A 77 3.67 2.58 4.58
N LEU A 78 2.95 1.80 3.76
CA LEU A 78 2.72 2.12 2.35
C LEU A 78 2.03 3.49 2.17
N VAL A 79 0.96 3.74 2.93
CA VAL A 79 0.22 5.02 2.88
C VAL A 79 1.08 6.17 3.34
N LEU A 80 1.92 5.97 4.37
CA LEU A 80 2.87 6.98 4.84
C LEU A 80 3.82 7.41 3.72
N HIS A 81 4.41 6.45 3.01
CA HIS A 81 5.31 6.76 1.89
C HIS A 81 4.57 7.40 0.71
N ILE A 82 3.39 6.89 0.34
CA ILE A 82 2.56 7.47 -0.71
C ILE A 82 2.25 8.95 -0.40
N GLU A 83 1.77 9.24 0.82
CA GLU A 83 1.42 10.60 1.24
C GLU A 83 2.63 11.53 1.21
N SER A 84 3.77 11.10 1.76
CA SER A 84 5.01 11.88 1.77
C SER A 84 5.49 12.23 0.37
N ILE A 85 5.47 11.26 -0.57
CA ILE A 85 5.86 11.49 -1.96
C ILE A 85 4.85 12.41 -2.66
N CYS A 86 3.54 12.18 -2.49
CA CYS A 86 2.49 13.05 -3.01
C CYS A 86 2.66 14.49 -2.53
N ALA A 87 2.90 14.69 -1.23
CA ALA A 87 3.12 16.02 -0.66
C ALA A 87 4.33 16.73 -1.27
N SER A 88 5.44 16.01 -1.51
CA SER A 88 6.63 16.56 -2.17
C SER A 88 6.37 17.02 -3.62
N LEU A 89 5.41 16.39 -4.28
CA LEU A 89 4.95 16.71 -5.63
C LEU A 89 3.76 17.67 -5.66
N ASN A 90 3.37 18.26 -4.50
CA ASN A 90 2.22 19.13 -4.33
C ASN A 90 0.86 18.47 -4.61
N TYR A 91 0.76 17.15 -4.52
CA TYR A 91 -0.49 16.42 -4.47
C TYR A 91 -0.98 16.26 -3.03
N LYS A 92 -2.30 16.14 -2.87
CA LYS A 92 -2.98 15.79 -1.61
C LYS A 92 -3.56 14.39 -1.76
N VAL A 93 -3.63 13.64 -0.67
CA VAL A 93 -4.17 12.29 -0.66
C VAL A 93 -5.58 12.26 -0.07
N LEU A 94 -6.52 11.62 -0.77
CA LEU A 94 -7.81 11.20 -0.25
C LEU A 94 -7.75 9.72 0.09
N LEU A 95 -7.56 9.42 1.37
CA LEU A 95 -7.42 8.05 1.88
C LEU A 95 -8.77 7.39 2.14
N CYS A 96 -8.95 6.19 1.60
CA CYS A 96 -10.14 5.35 1.70
C CYS A 96 -9.80 3.98 2.30
N ASN A 97 -10.27 3.72 3.53
CA ASN A 97 -10.14 2.40 4.18
C ASN A 97 -11.37 1.54 3.88
N SER A 98 -11.23 0.57 2.96
CA SER A 98 -12.35 -0.23 2.44
C SER A 98 -12.80 -1.35 3.38
N LEU A 99 -11.89 -1.86 4.22
CA LEU A 99 -12.08 -3.06 5.04
C LEU A 99 -12.43 -4.30 4.17
N ASN A 100 -11.93 -4.35 2.95
CA ASN A 100 -12.25 -5.37 1.92
C ASN A 100 -13.76 -5.51 1.64
N ARG A 101 -14.53 -4.44 1.86
CA ARG A 101 -15.96 -4.42 1.61
C ARG A 101 -16.24 -3.80 0.24
N ILE A 102 -16.79 -4.60 -0.68
CA ILE A 102 -17.12 -4.18 -2.05
C ILE A 102 -18.05 -2.95 -2.04
N ASP A 103 -19.10 -2.98 -1.20
CA ASP A 103 -20.07 -1.88 -1.08
C ASP A 103 -19.44 -0.56 -0.61
N LYS A 104 -18.36 -0.63 0.18
CA LYS A 104 -17.58 0.53 0.60
C LYS A 104 -16.68 1.05 -0.51
N GLU A 105 -16.02 0.13 -1.22
CA GLU A 105 -15.13 0.49 -2.31
C GLU A 105 -15.88 1.21 -3.43
N GLU A 106 -17.06 0.72 -3.81
CA GLU A 106 -17.92 1.37 -4.80
C GLU A 106 -18.28 2.81 -4.39
N LYS A 107 -18.69 3.02 -3.12
CA LYS A 107 -18.98 4.36 -2.58
C LYS A 107 -17.75 5.27 -2.57
N TYR A 108 -16.57 4.73 -2.22
CA TYR A 108 -15.34 5.50 -2.26
C TYR A 108 -14.94 5.83 -3.70
N TRP A 109 -15.12 4.89 -4.62
CA TRP A 109 -14.87 5.13 -6.03
C TRP A 109 -15.73 6.27 -6.58
N GLU A 110 -17.04 6.22 -6.34
CA GLU A 110 -17.94 7.33 -6.70
C GLU A 110 -17.52 8.65 -6.07
N MET A 111 -17.11 8.64 -4.79
CA MET A 111 -16.63 9.83 -4.11
C MET A 111 -15.37 10.39 -4.77
N LEU A 112 -14.41 9.54 -5.13
CA LEU A 112 -13.17 9.96 -5.80
C LEU A 112 -13.47 10.58 -7.17
N ILE A 113 -14.37 9.97 -7.97
CA ILE A 113 -14.81 10.52 -9.26
C ILE A 113 -15.49 11.88 -9.06
N ARG A 114 -16.41 12.00 -8.11
CA ARG A 114 -17.10 13.28 -7.82
C ARG A 114 -16.16 14.38 -7.36
N ASN A 115 -15.10 14.03 -6.65
CA ASN A 115 -14.04 14.96 -6.24
C ASN A 115 -13.03 15.22 -7.37
N GLN A 116 -13.20 14.63 -8.54
CA GLN A 116 -12.34 14.81 -9.72
C GLN A 116 -10.86 14.59 -9.37
N VAL A 117 -10.55 13.49 -8.67
CA VAL A 117 -9.15 13.14 -8.40
C VAL A 117 -8.38 12.99 -9.71
N ASP A 118 -7.11 13.37 -9.72
CA ASP A 118 -6.28 13.31 -10.93
C ASP A 118 -5.81 11.88 -11.22
N GLY A 119 -5.79 11.00 -10.19
CA GLY A 119 -5.47 9.59 -10.32
C GLY A 119 -5.76 8.81 -9.05
N VAL A 120 -5.67 7.47 -9.13
CA VAL A 120 -5.97 6.57 -8.02
C VAL A 120 -4.88 5.51 -7.86
N ILE A 121 -4.42 5.30 -6.63
CA ILE A 121 -3.69 4.11 -6.22
C ILE A 121 -4.66 3.16 -5.55
N ALA A 122 -4.75 1.94 -6.08
CA ALA A 122 -5.71 0.94 -5.63
C ALA A 122 -5.01 -0.32 -5.09
N VAL A 123 -5.30 -0.63 -3.83
CA VAL A 123 -4.90 -1.88 -3.17
C VAL A 123 -6.19 -2.65 -2.87
N THR A 124 -6.76 -3.28 -3.87
CA THR A 124 -8.08 -3.93 -3.78
C THR A 124 -8.19 -5.14 -4.70
N TYR A 125 -9.01 -6.11 -4.29
CA TYR A 125 -9.38 -7.29 -5.10
C TYR A 125 -10.66 -7.06 -5.92
N ASN A 126 -11.35 -5.95 -5.68
CA ASN A 126 -12.64 -5.69 -6.32
C ASN A 126 -12.44 -5.21 -7.75
N ARG A 127 -12.56 -6.13 -8.72
CA ARG A 127 -12.53 -5.80 -10.14
C ARG A 127 -13.78 -5.02 -10.61
N GLY A 128 -14.87 -5.06 -9.83
CA GLY A 128 -16.11 -4.34 -10.14
C GLY A 128 -15.94 -2.82 -10.14
N ILE A 129 -14.90 -2.29 -9.48
CA ILE A 129 -14.57 -0.86 -9.57
C ILE A 129 -14.26 -0.41 -10.99
N LEU A 130 -13.86 -1.34 -11.88
CA LEU A 130 -13.58 -1.05 -13.28
C LEU A 130 -14.84 -0.76 -14.10
N ASP A 131 -16.01 -1.21 -13.65
CA ASP A 131 -17.30 -0.90 -14.28
C ASP A 131 -17.64 0.59 -14.15
N TYR A 132 -17.12 1.23 -13.10
CA TYR A 132 -17.21 2.67 -12.88
C TYR A 132 -16.04 3.43 -13.52
N HIS A 133 -15.09 2.70 -14.13
CA HIS A 133 -13.89 3.29 -14.69
C HIS A 133 -14.22 4.08 -15.95
N ASN A 134 -14.21 5.39 -15.84
CA ASN A 134 -14.11 6.24 -17.00
C ASN A 134 -12.69 6.01 -17.57
N GLN A 135 -12.58 5.57 -18.83
CA GLN A 135 -11.33 5.13 -19.48
C GLN A 135 -10.17 6.15 -19.43
N THR A 136 -10.42 7.32 -18.87
CA THR A 136 -9.49 8.45 -18.80
C THR A 136 -8.87 8.71 -17.41
N LEU A 137 -9.35 8.05 -16.34
CA LEU A 137 -8.79 8.24 -15.00
C LEU A 137 -7.58 7.32 -14.80
N PRO A 138 -6.37 7.87 -14.57
CA PRO A 138 -5.18 7.10 -14.26
C PRO A 138 -5.34 6.23 -13.00
N ILE A 139 -4.94 4.97 -13.11
CA ILE A 139 -5.01 4.02 -11.98
C ILE A 139 -3.74 3.18 -11.95
N VAL A 140 -3.12 3.08 -10.78
CA VAL A 140 -2.04 2.12 -10.52
C VAL A 140 -2.47 1.17 -9.39
N ALA A 141 -2.36 -0.12 -9.62
CA ALA A 141 -2.61 -1.15 -8.62
C ALA A 141 -1.32 -1.49 -7.85
N ILE A 142 -1.45 -1.80 -6.56
CA ILE A 142 -0.37 -2.34 -5.76
C ILE A 142 -0.77 -3.72 -5.25
N ASP A 143 0.08 -4.71 -5.46
CA ASP A 143 -0.08 -6.13 -5.08
C ASP A 143 -1.39 -6.80 -5.55
N HIS A 144 -2.06 -6.24 -6.57
CA HIS A 144 -3.33 -6.74 -7.08
C HIS A 144 -3.43 -6.59 -8.60
N TYR A 145 -3.90 -7.63 -9.27
CA TYR A 145 -4.17 -7.58 -10.72
C TYR A 145 -5.61 -7.14 -10.97
N LEU A 146 -5.83 -5.85 -11.22
CA LEU A 146 -7.17 -5.32 -11.53
C LEU A 146 -7.57 -5.62 -12.97
N SER A 147 -6.70 -5.33 -13.94
CA SER A 147 -6.88 -5.69 -15.36
C SER A 147 -5.53 -5.72 -16.08
N LYS A 148 -5.52 -6.28 -17.31
CA LYS A 148 -4.33 -6.29 -18.18
C LYS A 148 -3.90 -4.89 -18.70
N LYS A 149 -4.68 -3.85 -18.41
CA LYS A 149 -4.41 -2.47 -18.87
C LYS A 149 -3.97 -1.55 -17.73
N ILE A 150 -4.12 -1.98 -16.49
CA ILE A 150 -3.77 -1.18 -15.31
C ILE A 150 -2.41 -1.61 -14.83
N PRO A 151 -1.44 -0.68 -14.74
CA PRO A 151 -0.13 -0.96 -14.18
C PRO A 151 -0.23 -1.53 -12.76
N THR A 152 0.55 -2.57 -12.50
CA THR A 152 0.66 -3.19 -11.18
C THR A 152 2.09 -3.11 -10.68
N VAL A 153 2.27 -2.60 -9.46
CA VAL A 153 3.56 -2.59 -8.76
C VAL A 153 3.47 -3.55 -7.57
N SER A 154 4.43 -4.46 -7.45
CA SER A 154 4.49 -5.42 -6.37
C SER A 154 5.93 -5.70 -5.95
N SER A 155 6.10 -6.39 -4.82
CA SER A 155 7.37 -7.03 -4.50
C SER A 155 7.55 -8.34 -5.28
N ASP A 156 8.80 -8.83 -5.39
CA ASP A 156 9.10 -10.16 -5.92
C ASP A 156 8.68 -11.23 -4.92
N ASN A 157 7.37 -11.49 -4.89
CA ASN A 157 6.76 -12.44 -3.98
C ASN A 157 7.24 -13.88 -4.22
N TYR A 158 7.58 -14.23 -5.48
CA TYR A 158 8.07 -15.57 -5.77
C TYR A 158 9.46 -15.80 -5.18
N SER A 159 10.40 -14.90 -5.45
CA SER A 159 11.75 -14.97 -4.86
C SER A 159 11.71 -14.92 -3.33
N GLY A 160 10.81 -14.10 -2.75
CA GLY A 160 10.63 -14.05 -1.30
C GLY A 160 10.14 -15.40 -0.72
N GLY A 161 9.21 -16.07 -1.39
CA GLY A 161 8.74 -17.39 -1.00
C GLY A 161 9.83 -18.46 -1.11
N ILE A 162 10.67 -18.42 -2.16
CA ILE A 162 11.86 -19.28 -2.29
C ILE A 162 12.79 -19.06 -1.09
N GLN A 163 13.22 -17.82 -0.84
CA GLN A 163 14.16 -17.50 0.25
C GLN A 163 13.65 -17.96 1.62
N ALA A 164 12.37 -17.71 1.92
CA ALA A 164 11.77 -18.14 3.19
C ALA A 164 11.77 -19.65 3.36
N THR A 165 11.38 -20.38 2.32
CA THR A 165 11.26 -21.84 2.38
C THR A 165 12.63 -22.52 2.43
N GLU A 166 13.58 -22.06 1.61
CA GLU A 166 14.97 -22.56 1.60
C GLU A 166 15.66 -22.30 2.94
N LEU A 167 15.40 -21.15 3.58
CA LEU A 167 15.95 -20.88 4.90
C LEU A 167 15.45 -21.92 5.93
N LEU A 168 14.14 -22.20 5.99
CA LEU A 168 13.60 -23.22 6.90
C LEU A 168 14.24 -24.59 6.67
N ILE A 169 14.41 -24.99 5.40
CA ILE A 169 15.06 -26.24 5.05
C ILE A 169 16.54 -26.24 5.50
N SER A 170 17.29 -25.17 5.23
CA SER A 170 18.68 -25.03 5.61
C SER A 170 18.90 -25.06 7.12
N LYS A 171 17.90 -24.60 7.89
CA LYS A 171 17.85 -24.67 9.36
C LYS A 171 17.40 -26.05 9.89
N GLY A 172 17.21 -27.03 9.00
CA GLY A 172 16.95 -28.43 9.35
C GLY A 172 15.48 -28.79 9.56
N CYS A 173 14.54 -27.91 9.20
CA CYS A 173 13.11 -28.20 9.34
C CYS A 173 12.68 -29.35 8.42
N LYS A 174 11.91 -30.27 8.97
CA LYS A 174 11.39 -31.48 8.27
C LYS A 174 9.92 -31.33 7.90
N HIS A 175 9.14 -30.74 8.80
CA HIS A 175 7.69 -30.54 8.71
C HIS A 175 7.35 -29.07 8.59
N ILE A 176 7.48 -28.54 7.36
CA ILE A 176 7.28 -27.14 7.07
C ILE A 176 5.87 -26.92 6.56
N ILE A 177 5.14 -25.97 7.15
CA ILE A 177 3.78 -25.60 6.76
C ILE A 177 3.75 -24.13 6.34
N HIS A 178 3.03 -23.84 5.24
CA HIS A 178 2.77 -22.45 4.83
C HIS A 178 1.37 -22.03 5.25
N ILE A 179 1.26 -20.82 5.80
CA ILE A 179 -0.03 -20.18 6.06
C ILE A 179 -0.22 -19.09 5.01
N ASN A 180 -1.29 -19.21 4.21
CA ASN A 180 -1.56 -18.32 3.08
C ASN A 180 -2.87 -17.54 3.28
N GLY A 181 -3.02 -16.40 2.61
CA GLY A 181 -4.30 -15.74 2.43
C GLY A 181 -5.22 -16.48 1.45
N PRO A 182 -6.31 -15.86 0.98
CA PRO A 182 -7.29 -16.51 0.08
C PRO A 182 -6.65 -16.99 -1.21
N ILE A 183 -6.61 -18.32 -1.42
CA ILE A 183 -5.93 -18.97 -2.55
C ILE A 183 -6.60 -18.64 -3.90
N LYS A 184 -7.92 -18.43 -3.88
CA LYS A 184 -8.72 -18.14 -5.10
C LYS A 184 -8.47 -16.75 -5.67
N LEU A 185 -7.86 -15.85 -4.92
CA LEU A 185 -7.55 -14.52 -5.39
C LEU A 185 -6.30 -14.54 -6.27
N GLU A 186 -6.41 -14.02 -7.48
CA GLU A 186 -5.26 -13.82 -8.37
C GLU A 186 -4.47 -12.60 -7.91
N THR A 187 -3.50 -12.80 -7.02
CA THR A 187 -2.66 -11.73 -6.46
C THR A 187 -1.19 -12.09 -6.57
N PRO A 188 -0.29 -11.09 -6.67
CA PRO A 188 1.15 -11.34 -6.56
C PRO A 188 1.53 -12.05 -5.25
N ALA A 189 0.84 -11.77 -4.13
CA ALA A 189 1.09 -12.40 -2.84
C ALA A 189 0.94 -13.94 -2.88
N ASN A 190 0.02 -14.48 -3.71
CA ASN A 190 -0.13 -15.93 -3.90
C ASN A 190 1.08 -16.60 -4.59
N LEU A 191 2.02 -15.82 -5.14
CA LEU A 191 3.28 -16.36 -5.64
C LEU A 191 4.18 -16.87 -4.51
N ARG A 192 4.02 -16.38 -3.26
CA ARG A 192 4.70 -16.90 -2.06
C ARG A 192 4.38 -18.39 -1.86
N ARG A 193 3.09 -18.74 -1.95
CA ARG A 193 2.62 -20.12 -1.87
C ARG A 193 3.18 -20.99 -3.00
N LYS A 194 3.11 -20.51 -4.24
CA LYS A 194 3.65 -21.25 -5.39
C LYS A 194 5.14 -21.52 -5.25
N ALA A 195 5.90 -20.58 -4.74
CA ALA A 195 7.31 -20.72 -4.46
C ALA A 195 7.57 -21.75 -3.34
N TYR A 196 6.81 -21.69 -2.26
CA TYR A 196 6.86 -22.68 -1.18
C TYR A 196 6.57 -24.10 -1.72
N GLU A 197 5.48 -24.26 -2.47
CA GLU A 197 5.12 -25.56 -3.06
C GLU A 197 6.22 -26.08 -4.01
N TYR A 198 6.80 -25.19 -4.82
CA TYR A 198 7.91 -25.55 -5.70
C TYR A 198 9.12 -26.07 -4.92
N VAL A 199 9.60 -25.32 -3.93
CA VAL A 199 10.77 -25.70 -3.12
C VAL A 199 10.52 -27.00 -2.36
N MET A 200 9.34 -27.19 -1.77
CA MET A 200 8.99 -28.43 -1.06
C MET A 200 9.01 -29.64 -2.00
N ASN A 201 8.44 -29.51 -3.20
CA ASN A 201 8.44 -30.59 -4.20
C ASN A 201 9.86 -30.93 -4.68
N GLU A 202 10.72 -29.92 -4.93
CA GLU A 202 12.13 -30.16 -5.29
C GLU A 202 12.90 -30.90 -4.22
N GLN A 203 12.49 -30.74 -2.96
CA GLN A 203 13.08 -31.48 -1.83
C GLN A 203 12.39 -32.86 -1.56
N GLY A 204 11.50 -33.30 -2.44
CA GLY A 204 10.74 -34.53 -2.28
C GLY A 204 9.79 -34.53 -1.07
N LYS A 205 9.39 -33.36 -0.58
CA LYS A 205 8.48 -33.13 0.55
C LYS A 205 7.09 -32.78 0.05
N THR A 206 6.05 -33.24 0.73
CA THR A 206 4.67 -32.86 0.43
C THR A 206 4.38 -31.48 0.99
N PRO A 207 4.01 -30.46 0.15
CA PRO A 207 3.65 -29.15 0.65
C PRO A 207 2.29 -29.17 1.37
N ILE A 208 2.22 -28.50 2.52
CA ILE A 208 1.00 -28.34 3.30
C ILE A 208 0.72 -26.86 3.46
N THR A 209 -0.46 -26.42 3.02
CA THR A 209 -0.86 -25.00 3.10
C THR A 209 -2.18 -24.86 3.84
N TYR A 210 -2.21 -24.00 4.86
CA TYR A 210 -3.42 -23.57 5.54
C TYR A 210 -3.88 -22.22 4.99
N GLU A 211 -5.17 -22.12 4.66
CA GLU A 211 -5.77 -20.91 4.10
C GLU A 211 -6.50 -20.11 5.17
N ILE A 212 -6.16 -18.82 5.33
CA ILE A 212 -6.92 -17.86 6.10
C ILE A 212 -7.85 -17.13 5.13
N SER A 213 -9.13 -17.45 5.15
CA SER A 213 -10.13 -16.89 4.21
C SER A 213 -10.34 -15.38 4.36
N ASN A 214 -10.09 -14.84 5.55
CA ASN A 214 -10.07 -13.39 5.82
C ASN A 214 -8.90 -13.04 6.75
N THR A 215 -7.82 -12.54 6.16
CA THR A 215 -6.60 -12.19 6.89
C THR A 215 -6.75 -11.00 7.84
N PHE A 216 -7.86 -10.24 7.75
CA PHE A 216 -8.17 -9.12 8.64
C PHE A 216 -9.05 -9.51 9.83
N ASP A 217 -9.56 -10.74 9.87
CA ASP A 217 -10.34 -11.27 10.99
C ASP A 217 -9.45 -12.12 11.90
N ARG A 218 -9.08 -11.54 13.05
CA ARG A 218 -8.22 -12.22 14.04
C ARG A 218 -8.81 -13.53 14.57
N LYS A 219 -10.14 -13.67 14.61
CA LYS A 219 -10.79 -14.89 15.10
C LYS A 219 -10.58 -16.01 14.09
N ILE A 220 -10.84 -15.76 12.81
CA ILE A 220 -10.59 -16.72 11.72
C ILE A 220 -9.11 -17.11 11.69
N GLN A 221 -8.22 -16.11 11.81
CA GLN A 221 -6.77 -16.35 11.86
C GLN A 221 -6.39 -17.28 13.02
N GLN A 222 -6.90 -17.02 14.23
CA GLN A 222 -6.61 -17.85 15.40
C GLN A 222 -7.16 -19.27 15.26
N GLU A 223 -8.39 -19.43 14.74
CA GLU A 223 -9.01 -20.74 14.49
C GLU A 223 -8.15 -21.59 13.53
N VAL A 224 -7.64 -20.99 12.44
CA VAL A 224 -6.77 -21.66 11.47
C VAL A 224 -5.45 -22.08 12.11
N ILE A 225 -4.82 -21.19 12.89
CA ILE A 225 -3.54 -21.46 13.56
C ILE A 225 -3.71 -22.57 14.61
N CYS A 226 -4.75 -22.53 15.44
CA CYS A 226 -5.05 -23.61 16.40
C CYS A 226 -5.22 -24.96 15.70
N LYS A 227 -6.03 -24.99 14.62
CA LYS A 227 -6.26 -26.19 13.82
C LYS A 227 -4.96 -26.74 13.25
N LEU A 228 -4.07 -25.89 12.72
CA LEU A 228 -2.77 -26.30 12.21
C LEU A 228 -1.96 -27.06 13.27
N PHE A 229 -1.83 -26.53 14.48
CA PHE A 229 -1.09 -27.16 15.56
C PHE A 229 -1.75 -28.44 16.09
N ASP A 230 -3.09 -28.52 16.04
CA ASP A 230 -3.83 -29.72 16.46
C ASP A 230 -3.66 -30.87 15.46
N GLU A 231 -3.64 -30.59 14.17
CA GLU A 231 -3.49 -31.56 13.08
C GLU A 231 -2.03 -31.92 12.82
N HIS A 232 -1.08 -31.02 13.11
CA HIS A 232 0.35 -31.19 12.89
C HIS A 232 1.19 -30.88 14.13
N PRO A 233 1.09 -31.71 15.20
CA PRO A 233 1.89 -31.50 16.42
C PRO A 233 3.41 -31.60 16.15
N GLU A 234 3.80 -32.29 15.07
CA GLU A 234 5.18 -32.46 14.61
C GLU A 234 5.76 -31.27 13.87
N VAL A 235 4.98 -30.22 13.60
CA VAL A 235 5.44 -29.03 12.84
C VAL A 235 6.66 -28.38 13.49
N ASP A 236 7.71 -28.19 12.70
CA ASP A 236 9.00 -27.61 13.12
C ASP A 236 9.41 -26.37 12.32
N GLY A 237 8.65 -26.03 11.25
CA GLY A 237 8.84 -24.83 10.45
C GLY A 237 7.52 -24.24 9.98
N ILE A 238 7.31 -22.95 10.16
CA ILE A 238 6.12 -22.22 9.64
C ILE A 238 6.58 -21.01 8.83
N PHE A 239 6.15 -20.98 7.57
CA PHE A 239 6.21 -19.79 6.72
C PHE A 239 4.85 -19.10 6.74
N ALA A 240 4.74 -17.99 7.46
CA ALA A 240 3.52 -17.20 7.59
C ALA A 240 3.36 -16.21 6.43
N SER A 241 2.13 -15.94 6.03
CA SER A 241 1.80 -15.02 4.93
C SER A 241 2.27 -13.58 5.17
N ASP A 242 2.31 -13.17 6.43
CA ASP A 242 2.74 -11.84 6.86
C ASP A 242 3.24 -11.87 8.32
N ASP A 243 3.79 -10.75 8.79
CA ASP A 243 4.36 -10.63 10.13
C ASP A 243 3.29 -10.71 11.25
N LEU A 244 2.04 -10.29 10.99
CA LEU A 244 0.95 -10.39 11.98
C LEU A 244 0.51 -11.84 12.17
N VAL A 245 0.48 -12.61 11.09
CA VAL A 245 0.24 -14.06 11.15
C VAL A 245 1.39 -14.74 11.88
N ALA A 246 2.65 -14.39 11.57
CA ALA A 246 3.83 -14.89 12.26
C ALA A 246 3.77 -14.63 13.77
N ALA A 247 3.40 -13.40 14.17
CA ALA A 247 3.20 -13.05 15.57
C ALA A 247 2.14 -13.93 16.25
N SER A 248 1.02 -14.17 15.58
CA SER A 248 -0.05 -15.04 16.09
C SER A 248 0.39 -16.49 16.24
N VAL A 249 1.18 -17.00 15.30
CA VAL A 249 1.81 -18.32 15.35
C VAL A 249 2.74 -18.42 16.56
N ILE A 250 3.61 -17.43 16.77
CA ILE A 250 4.55 -17.40 17.90
C ILE A 250 3.80 -17.44 19.23
N VAL A 251 2.75 -16.62 19.37
CA VAL A 251 1.92 -16.60 20.59
C VAL A 251 1.24 -17.97 20.84
N GLU A 252 0.71 -18.60 19.80
CA GLU A 252 0.06 -19.91 19.95
C GLU A 252 1.08 -21.01 20.26
N ALA A 253 2.25 -21.01 19.63
CA ALA A 253 3.33 -21.93 19.92
C ALA A 253 3.77 -21.85 21.39
N GLN A 254 3.96 -20.62 21.91
CA GLN A 254 4.31 -20.41 23.32
C GLN A 254 3.24 -20.92 24.29
N LYS A 255 1.93 -20.72 23.99
CA LYS A 255 0.84 -21.29 24.80
C LYS A 255 0.88 -22.83 24.86
N ARG A 256 1.37 -23.46 23.79
CA ARG A 256 1.51 -24.91 23.68
C ARG A 256 2.84 -25.43 24.25
N GLY A 257 3.68 -24.53 24.78
CA GLY A 257 4.97 -24.88 25.38
C GLY A 257 6.06 -25.20 24.35
N LYS A 258 5.88 -24.84 23.06
CA LYS A 258 6.91 -25.02 22.04
C LYS A 258 7.95 -23.93 22.11
N ASP A 259 9.23 -24.28 22.16
CA ASP A 259 10.35 -23.36 22.15
C ASP A 259 10.69 -22.87 20.73
N ILE A 260 10.87 -21.55 20.57
CA ILE A 260 11.30 -20.93 19.33
C ILE A 260 12.71 -20.35 19.53
N PRO A 261 13.68 -20.67 18.69
CA PRO A 261 13.60 -21.43 17.42
C PRO A 261 13.88 -22.93 17.56
N THR A 262 14.07 -23.47 18.76
CA THR A 262 14.62 -24.81 18.99
C THR A 262 13.70 -25.90 18.47
N GLU A 263 12.40 -25.85 18.80
CA GLU A 263 11.40 -26.84 18.41
C GLU A 263 10.55 -26.38 17.21
N LEU A 264 10.38 -25.05 17.06
CA LEU A 264 9.63 -24.45 15.95
C LEU A 264 10.36 -23.22 15.42
N LYS A 265 10.55 -23.15 14.13
CA LYS A 265 11.05 -21.98 13.42
C LYS A 265 9.93 -21.25 12.71
N VAL A 266 9.93 -19.92 12.78
CA VAL A 266 8.87 -19.09 12.19
C VAL A 266 9.47 -18.00 11.33
N ILE A 267 8.97 -17.90 10.10
CA ILE A 267 9.31 -16.83 9.16
C ILE A 267 8.05 -16.04 8.81
N GLY A 268 8.12 -14.71 8.93
CA GLY A 268 7.10 -13.78 8.51
C GLY A 268 7.33 -13.25 7.09
N TYR A 269 6.53 -12.27 6.73
CA TYR A 269 6.64 -11.50 5.50
C TYR A 269 6.16 -10.08 5.77
N ASP A 270 6.66 -9.09 5.05
CA ASP A 270 6.49 -7.64 5.06
C ASP A 270 7.70 -6.92 5.64
N GLY A 271 8.19 -7.29 6.82
CA GLY A 271 9.37 -6.70 7.45
C GLY A 271 9.26 -5.19 7.69
N THR A 272 8.05 -4.71 8.03
CA THR A 272 7.78 -3.30 8.27
C THR A 272 8.56 -2.77 9.47
N GLU A 273 8.80 -1.45 9.52
CA GLU A 273 9.44 -0.82 10.67
C GLU A 273 8.67 -1.09 11.98
N THR A 274 7.34 -1.08 11.91
CA THR A 274 6.49 -1.40 13.07
C THR A 274 6.65 -2.86 13.51
N SER A 275 6.64 -3.81 12.56
CA SER A 275 6.84 -5.23 12.88
C SER A 275 8.22 -5.47 13.52
N GLN A 276 9.26 -4.86 12.97
CA GLN A 276 10.63 -4.99 13.49
C GLN A 276 10.79 -4.36 14.88
N ALA A 277 10.11 -3.25 15.15
CA ALA A 277 10.14 -2.61 16.46
C ALA A 277 9.42 -3.45 17.54
N LEU A 278 8.29 -4.10 17.19
CA LEU A 278 7.49 -4.90 18.13
C LEU A 278 8.02 -6.34 18.29
N LEU A 279 8.59 -6.89 17.23
CA LEU A 279 9.13 -8.26 17.16
C LEU A 279 10.56 -8.23 16.60
N PRO A 280 11.53 -7.65 17.33
CA PRO A 280 12.89 -7.44 16.80
C PRO A 280 13.65 -8.72 16.47
N GLY A 281 13.19 -9.87 17.01
CA GLY A 281 13.74 -11.18 16.70
C GLY A 281 13.07 -11.93 15.55
N LEU A 282 12.03 -11.38 14.93
CA LEU A 282 11.32 -12.07 13.86
C LEU A 282 12.17 -12.14 12.59
N THR A 283 12.43 -13.37 12.11
CA THR A 283 12.92 -13.60 10.75
C THR A 283 11.79 -13.32 9.77
N THR A 284 12.04 -12.46 8.78
CA THR A 284 10.99 -12.06 7.83
C THR A 284 11.57 -11.70 6.46
N ILE A 285 10.74 -11.77 5.44
CA ILE A 285 11.05 -11.22 4.12
C ILE A 285 10.56 -9.78 4.06
N ARG A 286 11.52 -8.83 4.04
CA ARG A 286 11.21 -7.40 3.96
C ARG A 286 10.84 -7.00 2.55
N GLN A 287 9.66 -6.39 2.41
CA GLN A 287 9.21 -5.77 1.17
C GLN A 287 9.83 -4.37 1.01
N PRO A 288 10.15 -3.94 -0.21
CA PRO A 288 10.69 -2.60 -0.48
C PRO A 288 9.56 -1.55 -0.54
N ILE A 289 8.82 -1.35 0.57
CA ILE A 289 7.56 -0.60 0.62
C ILE A 289 7.72 0.84 0.10
N GLU A 290 8.77 1.53 0.50
CA GLU A 290 9.09 2.89 0.00
C GLU A 290 9.29 2.88 -1.53
N SER A 291 10.02 1.89 -2.06
CA SER A 291 10.27 1.77 -3.50
C SER A 291 8.99 1.43 -4.27
N ILE A 292 8.10 0.62 -3.68
CA ILE A 292 6.76 0.31 -4.24
C ILE A 292 5.94 1.61 -4.33
N ALA A 293 5.86 2.39 -3.25
CA ALA A 293 5.15 3.66 -3.23
C ALA A 293 5.72 4.64 -4.27
N LYS A 294 7.05 4.78 -4.31
CA LYS A 294 7.74 5.66 -5.27
C LYS A 294 7.45 5.26 -6.72
N LYS A 295 7.54 3.97 -7.02
CA LYS A 295 7.29 3.47 -8.38
C LYS A 295 5.83 3.63 -8.79
N ALA A 296 4.90 3.37 -7.88
CA ALA A 296 3.47 3.56 -8.13
C ALA A 296 3.12 5.03 -8.42
N ILE A 297 3.66 5.97 -7.63
CA ILE A 297 3.45 7.41 -7.86
C ILE A 297 4.13 7.87 -9.15
N GLU A 298 5.34 7.39 -9.46
CA GLU A 298 6.03 7.69 -10.72
C GLU A 298 5.18 7.31 -11.94
N ILE A 299 4.63 6.09 -11.95
CA ILE A 299 3.77 5.63 -13.03
C ILE A 299 2.49 6.47 -13.09
N LEU A 300 1.82 6.66 -11.93
CA LEU A 300 0.57 7.41 -11.87
C LEU A 300 0.74 8.86 -12.36
N THR A 301 1.80 9.54 -11.96
CA THR A 301 2.03 10.93 -12.36
C THR A 301 2.31 11.06 -13.86
N LYS A 302 3.03 10.12 -14.47
CA LYS A 302 3.21 10.07 -15.92
C LYS A 302 1.89 9.88 -16.65
N GLU A 303 1.03 8.97 -16.18
CA GLU A 303 -0.31 8.80 -16.75
C GLU A 303 -1.17 10.08 -16.61
N VAL A 304 -1.12 10.74 -15.45
CA VAL A 304 -1.78 12.04 -15.23
C VAL A 304 -1.27 13.12 -16.20
N GLU A 305 0.00 13.08 -16.58
CA GLU A 305 0.60 13.99 -17.56
C GLU A 305 0.30 13.62 -19.02
N GLY A 306 -0.33 12.48 -19.25
CA GLY A 306 -0.67 11.96 -20.57
C GLY A 306 0.47 11.20 -21.24
N GLU A 307 1.48 10.81 -20.47
CA GLU A 307 2.62 10.02 -20.92
C GLU A 307 2.32 8.53 -20.76
N PHE A 308 1.57 7.95 -21.69
CA PHE A 308 1.16 6.53 -21.63
C PHE A 308 2.15 5.58 -22.34
N ASN A 309 3.08 6.12 -23.12
CA ASN A 309 4.02 5.32 -23.88
C ASN A 309 5.13 4.77 -22.97
N ASP A 310 5.45 3.49 -23.14
CA ASP A 310 6.55 2.78 -22.46
C ASP A 310 6.39 2.61 -20.93
N LEU A 311 5.17 2.76 -20.38
CA LEU A 311 4.93 2.43 -18.98
C LEU A 311 4.84 0.91 -18.77
N PRO A 312 5.58 0.33 -17.82
CA PRO A 312 5.50 -1.10 -17.56
C PRO A 312 4.12 -1.44 -16.95
N LEU A 313 3.46 -2.44 -17.51
CA LEU A 313 2.19 -2.96 -16.96
C LEU A 313 2.41 -3.77 -15.68
N GLU A 314 3.58 -4.37 -15.53
CA GLU A 314 3.95 -5.09 -14.31
C GLU A 314 5.35 -4.65 -13.87
N THR A 315 5.49 -4.28 -12.61
CA THR A 315 6.76 -3.96 -11.98
C THR A 315 6.91 -4.79 -10.71
N SER A 316 7.89 -5.65 -10.68
CA SER A 316 8.25 -6.47 -9.53
C SER A 316 9.56 -5.96 -8.92
N LEU A 317 9.56 -5.66 -7.62
CA LEU A 317 10.71 -5.08 -6.92
C LEU A 317 11.34 -6.12 -5.97
N PRO A 318 12.69 -6.19 -5.90
CA PRO A 318 13.37 -7.21 -5.12
C PRO A 318 13.08 -7.07 -3.61
N VAL A 319 12.90 -8.21 -2.95
CA VAL A 319 12.74 -8.32 -1.50
C VAL A 319 14.07 -8.61 -0.81
N LYS A 320 14.10 -8.49 0.51
CA LYS A 320 15.29 -8.79 1.32
C LYS A 320 14.93 -9.68 2.49
N LEU A 321 15.63 -10.80 2.66
CA LEU A 321 15.56 -11.60 3.87
C LEU A 321 16.21 -10.84 5.03
N LEU A 322 15.47 -10.70 6.13
CA LEU A 322 15.96 -10.23 7.43
C LEU A 322 15.94 -11.43 8.38
N GLU A 323 17.13 -11.96 8.66
CA GLU A 323 17.28 -13.09 9.58
C GLU A 323 17.32 -12.59 11.02
N GLY A 324 16.45 -13.13 11.86
CA GLY A 324 16.32 -12.84 13.29
C GLY A 324 16.54 -14.11 14.13
N THR A 325 15.96 -14.11 15.32
CA THR A 325 16.12 -15.22 16.29
C THR A 325 14.99 -16.25 16.26
N THR A 326 14.01 -16.11 15.36
CA THR A 326 12.91 -17.08 15.23
C THR A 326 13.24 -18.24 14.28
N THR A 327 14.48 -18.27 13.70
CA THR A 327 14.95 -19.36 12.83
C THR A 327 16.33 -19.87 13.18
#